data_79f3f8885a7757e0de025a0348905e8d
#
_entry.id   79f3f8885a7757e0de025a0348905e8d
#
_cell.length_a   1.000
_cell.length_b   1.000
_cell.length_c   1.000
_cell.angle_alpha   90.00
_cell.angle_beta   90.00
_cell.angle_gamma   90.00
#
_symmetry.space_group_name_H-M   'P 1'
#
loop_
_entity.id
_entity.type
_entity.pdbx_description
1 polymer ?
#
loop_
_entity_poly.entity_id
_entity_poly.type
_entity_poly.pdbx_seq_one_letter_code
_entity_poly.pdbx_strand_id
1 'polypeptide(L)'
;MAKVKPFRGIRPPRELVTEVASRPYDVLNSDEARAEAQGNPKSLYHIIKPEIDFAPGTDEHAPEVYDRAVSNFAKFRENGWLVQDAKEHYYIYAQTMDGRTQYGIVVAANVADYMEGRIKKHELTRRDKEEDRMKHVRINNANICLLYTSP
;
A
#
# COMPACT_ATOMS: atom_id res chain seq x y z
N MET A 1 -25.87 6.48 -9.55
CA MET A 1 -24.50 7.04 -9.58
C MET A 1 -23.76 6.55 -8.33
N ALA A 2 -22.53 6.10 -8.45
CA ALA A 2 -21.75 5.66 -7.29
C ALA A 2 -21.45 6.83 -6.33
N LYS A 3 -21.55 6.58 -5.03
CA LYS A 3 -21.25 7.57 -3.99
C LYS A 3 -19.78 7.51 -3.63
N VAL A 4 -19.12 8.67 -3.63
CA VAL A 4 -17.68 8.80 -3.29
C VAL A 4 -17.50 9.90 -2.25
N LYS A 5 -16.42 9.76 -1.45
CA LYS A 5 -16.03 10.73 -0.42
C LYS A 5 -14.53 11.04 -0.51
N PRO A 6 -14.11 12.23 -0.10
CA PRO A 6 -12.71 12.50 0.16
C PRO A 6 -12.25 11.72 1.40
N PHE A 7 -10.95 11.60 1.60
CA PHE A 7 -10.36 10.96 2.77
C PHE A 7 -9.01 11.60 3.12
N ARG A 8 -8.50 11.27 4.31
CA ARG A 8 -7.19 11.73 4.78
C ARG A 8 -6.14 10.70 4.43
N GLY A 9 -5.44 10.91 3.31
CA GLY A 9 -4.37 10.04 2.86
C GLY A 9 -3.16 10.07 3.79
N ILE A 10 -2.45 8.95 3.85
CA ILE A 10 -1.15 8.84 4.53
C ILE A 10 -0.10 8.71 3.44
N ARG A 11 0.84 9.64 3.40
CA ARG A 11 1.83 9.74 2.32
C ARG A 11 3.20 10.12 2.87
N PRO A 12 4.29 9.76 2.20
CA PRO A 12 5.60 10.29 2.53
C PRO A 12 5.64 11.80 2.26
N PRO A 13 6.40 12.58 3.04
CA PRO A 13 6.81 13.94 2.66
C PRO A 13 7.51 13.92 1.30
N ARG A 14 7.39 15.01 0.54
CA ARG A 14 7.88 15.07 -0.84
C ARG A 14 9.36 14.73 -0.99
N GLU A 15 10.16 15.16 -0.03
CA GLU A 15 11.61 14.92 0.04
C GLU A 15 11.98 13.45 0.33
N LEU A 16 11.04 12.66 0.86
CA LEU A 16 11.26 11.25 1.20
C LEU A 16 10.61 10.27 0.20
N VAL A 17 9.90 10.77 -0.81
CA VAL A 17 9.14 9.91 -1.74
C VAL A 17 10.02 8.85 -2.37
N THR A 18 11.20 9.19 -2.87
CA THR A 18 12.12 8.26 -3.53
C THR A 18 12.71 7.20 -2.60
N GLU A 19 12.83 7.52 -1.30
CA GLU A 19 13.32 6.58 -0.31
C GLU A 19 12.21 5.63 0.19
N VAL A 20 10.96 6.12 0.24
CA VAL A 20 9.82 5.36 0.75
C VAL A 20 9.15 4.54 -0.36
N ALA A 21 9.08 5.05 -1.59
CA ALA A 21 8.39 4.38 -2.68
C ALA A 21 8.96 2.98 -2.95
N SER A 22 8.07 2.05 -3.27
CA SER A 22 8.41 0.66 -3.62
C SER A 22 7.57 0.20 -4.80
N ARG A 23 8.00 -0.86 -5.46
CA ARG A 23 7.15 -1.54 -6.46
C ARG A 23 5.99 -2.28 -5.78
N PRO A 24 4.96 -2.69 -6.54
CA PRO A 24 3.87 -3.52 -6.04
C PRO A 24 4.37 -4.77 -5.31
N TYR A 25 3.70 -5.12 -4.19
CA TYR A 25 4.07 -6.26 -3.36
C TYR A 25 4.03 -7.61 -4.11
N ASP A 26 3.26 -7.69 -5.19
CA ASP A 26 2.96 -8.88 -5.98
C ASP A 26 3.85 -9.03 -7.23
N VAL A 27 4.70 -8.05 -7.54
CA VAL A 27 5.63 -8.11 -8.68
C VAL A 27 7.03 -8.58 -8.29
N LEU A 28 7.28 -8.80 -6.99
CA LEU A 28 8.57 -9.22 -6.45
C LEU A 28 8.39 -10.36 -5.46
N ASN A 29 9.33 -11.30 -5.47
CA ASN A 29 9.47 -12.26 -4.37
C ASN A 29 10.16 -11.60 -3.16
N SER A 30 10.20 -12.32 -2.03
CA SER A 30 10.75 -11.78 -0.77
C SER A 30 12.26 -11.52 -0.83
N ASP A 31 13.02 -12.30 -1.59
CA ASP A 31 14.47 -12.10 -1.73
C ASP A 31 14.79 -10.89 -2.59
N GLU A 32 14.05 -10.67 -3.66
CA GLU A 32 14.15 -9.47 -4.49
C GLU A 32 13.78 -8.21 -3.71
N ALA A 33 12.69 -8.26 -2.94
CA ALA A 33 12.27 -7.14 -2.08
C ALA A 33 13.31 -6.84 -1.00
N ARG A 34 13.93 -7.88 -0.40
CA ARG A 34 15.02 -7.73 0.57
C ARG A 34 16.24 -7.06 -0.07
N ALA A 35 16.60 -7.46 -1.27
CA ALA A 35 17.71 -6.86 -2.00
C ALA A 35 17.46 -5.39 -2.33
N GLU A 36 16.25 -5.03 -2.79
CA GLU A 36 15.88 -3.65 -3.07
C GLU A 36 15.80 -2.76 -1.81
N ALA A 37 15.35 -3.31 -0.69
CA ALA A 37 15.29 -2.59 0.58
C ALA A 37 16.64 -2.52 1.32
N GLN A 38 17.66 -3.21 0.81
CA GLN A 38 18.96 -3.28 1.50
C GLN A 38 19.56 -1.89 1.75
N GLY A 39 19.85 -1.60 3.03
CA GLY A 39 20.41 -0.30 3.44
C GLY A 39 19.40 0.85 3.47
N ASN A 40 18.15 0.61 3.12
CA ASN A 40 17.10 1.62 3.18
C ASN A 40 16.01 1.27 4.23
N PRO A 41 16.14 1.74 5.48
CA PRO A 41 15.16 1.49 6.53
C PRO A 41 13.81 2.18 6.31
N LYS A 42 13.72 3.09 5.33
CA LYS A 42 12.49 3.82 4.97
C LYS A 42 11.71 3.15 3.85
N SER A 43 12.24 2.09 3.23
CA SER A 43 11.55 1.39 2.15
C SER A 43 10.18 0.88 2.61
N LEU A 44 9.12 1.15 1.83
CA LEU A 44 7.77 0.69 2.14
C LEU A 44 7.67 -0.85 2.17
N TYR A 45 8.63 -1.56 1.59
CA TYR A 45 8.69 -3.03 1.69
C TYR A 45 8.69 -3.54 3.12
N HIS A 46 9.29 -2.83 4.07
CA HIS A 46 9.25 -3.19 5.50
C HIS A 46 7.83 -3.26 6.07
N ILE A 47 6.85 -2.65 5.40
CA ILE A 47 5.44 -2.68 5.80
C ILE A 47 4.63 -3.65 4.94
N ILE A 48 4.84 -3.67 3.62
CA ILE A 48 4.02 -4.44 2.68
C ILE A 48 4.55 -5.85 2.43
N LYS A 49 5.84 -6.10 2.73
CA LYS A 49 6.54 -7.39 2.70
C LYS A 49 7.42 -7.55 3.95
N PRO A 50 6.80 -7.52 5.15
CA PRO A 50 7.54 -7.46 6.42
C PRO A 50 8.41 -8.69 6.70
N GLU A 51 8.21 -9.79 5.98
CA GLU A 51 9.06 -10.99 6.02
C GLU A 51 10.52 -10.70 5.63
N ILE A 52 10.80 -9.59 4.94
CA ILE A 52 12.18 -9.19 4.62
C ILE A 52 13.02 -8.83 5.84
N ASP A 53 12.35 -8.50 6.96
CA ASP A 53 13.02 -8.19 8.24
C ASP A 53 13.43 -9.44 9.04
N PHE A 54 13.08 -10.63 8.54
CA PHE A 54 13.39 -11.93 9.15
C PHE A 54 14.41 -12.72 8.31
N ALA A 55 14.81 -13.87 8.81
CA ALA A 55 15.71 -14.76 8.06
C ALA A 55 15.06 -15.19 6.72
N PRO A 56 15.86 -15.41 5.67
CA PRO A 56 15.37 -15.96 4.42
C PRO A 56 14.61 -17.28 4.64
N GLY A 57 13.47 -17.46 3.94
CA GLY A 57 12.60 -18.63 4.08
C GLY A 57 11.59 -18.55 5.24
N THR A 58 11.50 -17.43 5.95
CA THR A 58 10.42 -17.20 6.91
C THR A 58 9.08 -17.18 6.18
N ASP A 59 8.08 -17.85 6.75
CA ASP A 59 6.71 -17.87 6.21
C ASP A 59 6.12 -16.45 6.24
N GLU A 60 5.82 -15.91 5.06
CA GLU A 60 5.24 -14.57 4.89
C GLU A 60 3.88 -14.40 5.58
N HIS A 61 3.20 -15.52 5.94
CA HIS A 61 1.90 -15.53 6.61
C HIS A 61 1.99 -15.82 8.12
N ALA A 62 3.20 -15.94 8.66
CA ALA A 62 3.41 -16.15 10.09
C ALA A 62 2.89 -14.96 10.93
N PRO A 63 2.30 -15.21 12.13
CA PRO A 63 1.77 -14.13 12.96
C PRO A 63 2.77 -13.02 13.26
N GLU A 64 4.02 -13.39 13.59
CA GLU A 64 5.10 -12.44 13.88
C GLU A 64 5.47 -11.52 12.69
N VAL A 65 5.25 -11.99 11.46
CA VAL A 65 5.48 -11.20 10.25
C VAL A 65 4.41 -10.10 10.14
N TYR A 66 3.16 -10.42 10.43
CA TYR A 66 2.09 -9.40 10.49
C TYR A 66 2.30 -8.41 11.65
N ASP A 67 2.74 -8.87 12.81
CA ASP A 67 3.05 -7.99 13.96
C ASP A 67 4.20 -7.03 13.60
N ARG A 68 5.16 -7.51 12.81
CA ARG A 68 6.23 -6.67 12.26
C ARG A 68 5.69 -5.57 11.33
N ALA A 69 4.72 -5.87 10.46
CA ALA A 69 4.08 -4.85 9.62
C ALA A 69 3.45 -3.74 10.46
N VAL A 70 2.75 -4.10 11.54
CA VAL A 70 2.12 -3.12 12.46
C VAL A 70 3.17 -2.24 13.13
N SER A 71 4.22 -2.85 13.69
CA SER A 71 5.27 -2.11 14.36
C SER A 71 6.05 -1.20 13.40
N ASN A 72 6.32 -1.66 12.17
CA ASN A 72 6.97 -0.85 11.15
C ASN A 72 6.08 0.31 10.71
N PHE A 73 4.79 0.09 10.51
CA PHE A 73 3.85 1.17 10.16
C PHE A 73 3.77 2.26 11.25
N ALA A 74 3.73 1.86 12.53
CA ALA A 74 3.79 2.79 13.65
C ALA A 74 5.09 3.61 13.63
N LYS A 75 6.25 2.92 13.50
CA LYS A 75 7.58 3.54 13.41
C LYS A 75 7.68 4.55 12.25
N PHE A 76 7.13 4.21 11.08
CA PHE A 76 7.14 5.12 9.92
C PHE A 76 6.37 6.41 10.21
N ARG A 77 5.26 6.32 10.92
CA ARG A 77 4.46 7.47 11.33
C ARG A 77 5.16 8.30 12.41
N GLU A 78 5.74 7.67 13.42
CA GLU A 78 6.48 8.32 14.49
C GLU A 78 7.70 9.09 13.98
N ASN A 79 8.41 8.53 13.01
CA ASN A 79 9.57 9.16 12.39
C ASN A 79 9.20 10.21 11.33
N GLY A 80 7.92 10.41 11.04
CA GLY A 80 7.47 11.34 9.99
C GLY A 80 7.78 10.87 8.56
N TRP A 81 8.13 9.59 8.35
CA TRP A 81 8.33 9.03 7.01
C TRP A 81 7.02 8.82 6.27
N LEU A 82 5.94 8.65 7.03
CA LEU A 82 4.56 8.66 6.55
C LEU A 82 3.74 9.64 7.38
N VAL A 83 3.12 10.61 6.72
CA VAL A 83 2.33 11.66 7.36
C VAL A 83 0.90 11.62 6.86
N GLN A 84 -0.07 11.69 7.78
CA GLN A 84 -1.48 11.79 7.42
C GLN A 84 -1.87 13.22 7.13
N ASP A 85 -2.56 13.44 6.02
CA ASP A 85 -3.09 14.76 5.67
C ASP A 85 -4.02 15.30 6.76
N ALA A 86 -3.90 16.58 7.08
CA ALA A 86 -4.69 17.22 8.14
C ALA A 86 -6.18 17.31 7.78
N LYS A 87 -6.50 17.39 6.48
CA LYS A 87 -7.86 17.49 5.95
C LYS A 87 -8.15 16.35 4.97
N GLU A 88 -9.42 16.11 4.73
CA GLU A 88 -9.88 15.17 3.69
C GLU A 88 -9.71 15.78 2.30
N HIS A 89 -9.18 14.98 1.37
CA HIS A 89 -8.94 15.36 -0.02
C HIS A 89 -9.40 14.27 -0.98
N TYR A 90 -9.66 14.65 -2.22
CA TYR A 90 -9.57 13.79 -3.39
C TYR A 90 -8.15 13.85 -3.92
N TYR A 91 -7.61 12.75 -4.42
CA TYR A 91 -6.24 12.71 -4.92
C TYR A 91 -6.25 12.47 -6.42
N ILE A 92 -5.35 13.13 -7.13
CA ILE A 92 -5.12 12.86 -8.55
C ILE A 92 -3.99 11.85 -8.65
N TYR A 93 -4.24 10.76 -9.35
CA TYR A 93 -3.25 9.77 -9.71
C TYR A 93 -2.87 9.96 -11.17
N ALA A 94 -1.59 10.12 -11.44
CA ALA A 94 -1.05 10.22 -12.78
C ALA A 94 -0.09 9.05 -13.02
N GLN A 95 -0.29 8.30 -14.09
CA GLN A 95 0.58 7.21 -14.50
C GLN A 95 1.05 7.44 -15.92
N THR A 96 2.35 7.47 -16.10
CA THR A 96 2.97 7.64 -17.42
C THR A 96 3.60 6.32 -17.86
N MET A 97 3.23 5.85 -19.03
CA MET A 97 3.80 4.67 -19.69
C MET A 97 3.99 5.00 -21.17
N ASP A 98 5.17 4.71 -21.71
CA ASP A 98 5.51 4.95 -23.11
C ASP A 98 5.21 6.40 -23.58
N GLY A 99 5.51 7.38 -22.72
CA GLY A 99 5.29 8.80 -23.02
C GLY A 99 3.83 9.27 -22.94
N ARG A 100 2.88 8.38 -22.63
CA ARG A 100 1.46 8.70 -22.45
C ARG A 100 1.10 8.73 -20.97
N THR A 101 0.57 9.86 -20.53
CA THR A 101 0.06 10.01 -19.14
C THR A 101 -1.44 9.79 -19.09
N GLN A 102 -1.87 8.92 -18.17
CA GLN A 102 -3.27 8.75 -17.79
C GLN A 102 -3.50 9.35 -16.40
N TYR A 103 -4.65 9.98 -16.22
CA TYR A 103 -5.05 10.57 -14.95
C TYR A 103 -6.27 9.85 -14.39
N GLY A 104 -6.26 9.59 -13.09
CA GLY A 104 -7.37 9.05 -12.33
C GLY A 104 -7.63 9.86 -11.07
N ILE A 105 -8.80 9.66 -10.47
CA ILE A 105 -9.17 10.26 -9.18
C ILE A 105 -9.22 9.14 -8.14
N VAL A 106 -8.49 9.32 -7.04
CA VAL A 106 -8.53 8.42 -5.90
C VAL A 106 -9.53 8.94 -4.88
N VAL A 107 -10.46 8.08 -4.49
CA VAL A 107 -11.61 8.42 -3.65
C VAL A 107 -11.94 7.26 -2.69
N ALA A 108 -12.64 7.54 -1.61
CA ALA A 108 -13.30 6.51 -0.82
C ALA A 108 -14.67 6.20 -1.46
N ALA A 109 -14.83 5.00 -2.02
CA ALA A 109 -16.07 4.55 -2.63
C ALA A 109 -16.98 3.86 -1.61
N ASN A 110 -18.31 4.00 -1.78
CA ASN A 110 -19.27 3.32 -0.94
C ASN A 110 -19.28 1.82 -1.23
N VAL A 111 -19.05 1.01 -0.20
CA VAL A 111 -19.03 -0.45 -0.29
C VAL A 111 -20.36 -1.02 -0.79
N ALA A 112 -21.51 -0.45 -0.38
CA ALA A 112 -22.82 -0.89 -0.87
C ALA A 112 -22.94 -0.75 -2.39
N ASP A 113 -22.39 0.31 -2.97
CA ASP A 113 -22.43 0.50 -4.43
C ASP A 113 -21.60 -0.55 -5.19
N TYR A 114 -20.53 -1.06 -4.55
CA TYR A 114 -19.75 -2.18 -5.08
C TYR A 114 -20.50 -3.51 -4.94
N MET A 115 -21.10 -3.77 -3.79
CA MET A 115 -21.86 -5.00 -3.54
C MET A 115 -23.11 -5.13 -4.41
N GLU A 116 -23.79 -4.00 -4.67
CA GLU A 116 -24.98 -3.92 -5.53
C GLU A 116 -24.65 -3.86 -7.04
N GLY A 117 -23.35 -3.89 -7.41
CA GLY A 117 -22.93 -3.87 -8.82
C GLY A 117 -23.04 -2.52 -9.52
N ARG A 118 -23.27 -1.42 -8.77
CA ARG A 118 -23.19 -0.05 -9.33
C ARG A 118 -21.75 0.32 -9.71
N ILE A 119 -20.78 -0.16 -8.95
CA ILE A 119 -19.37 -0.18 -9.31
C ILE A 119 -19.08 -1.55 -9.91
N LYS A 120 -18.74 -1.58 -11.20
CA LYS A 120 -18.51 -2.83 -11.92
C LYS A 120 -17.15 -3.42 -11.52
N LYS A 121 -17.16 -4.72 -11.24
CA LYS A 121 -15.94 -5.51 -11.09
C LYS A 121 -15.31 -5.70 -12.47
N HIS A 122 -14.00 -5.51 -12.58
CA HIS A 122 -13.33 -5.64 -13.87
C HIS A 122 -12.49 -6.92 -13.98
N GLU A 123 -12.11 -7.52 -12.84
CA GLU A 123 -11.38 -8.80 -12.78
C GLU A 123 -11.76 -9.61 -11.54
N LEU A 124 -11.41 -10.90 -11.56
CA LEU A 124 -11.52 -11.78 -10.41
C LEU A 124 -10.19 -11.78 -9.66
N THR A 125 -10.22 -11.43 -8.39
CA THR A 125 -9.06 -11.54 -7.51
C THR A 125 -8.83 -12.98 -7.07
N ARG A 126 -7.57 -13.36 -6.86
CA ARG A 126 -7.21 -14.64 -6.25
C ARG A 126 -7.56 -14.60 -4.76
N ARG A 127 -8.22 -15.65 -4.28
CA ARG A 127 -8.71 -15.73 -2.90
C ARG A 127 -7.60 -15.64 -1.85
N ASP A 128 -6.46 -16.30 -2.09
CA ASP A 128 -5.29 -16.26 -1.21
C ASP A 128 -4.76 -14.82 -1.03
N LYS A 129 -4.67 -14.06 -2.13
CA LYS A 129 -4.23 -12.66 -2.10
C LYS A 129 -5.26 -11.74 -1.43
N GLU A 130 -6.54 -12.00 -1.64
CA GLU A 130 -7.62 -11.25 -1.00
C GLU A 130 -7.60 -11.46 0.53
N GLU A 131 -7.47 -12.71 1.00
CA GLU A 131 -7.42 -13.06 2.42
C GLU A 131 -6.19 -12.41 3.11
N ASP A 132 -5.03 -12.45 2.47
CA ASP A 132 -3.81 -11.79 2.96
C ASP A 132 -4.00 -10.27 3.07
N ARG A 133 -4.51 -9.62 2.02
CA ARG A 133 -4.74 -8.16 2.06
C ARG A 133 -5.80 -7.76 3.08
N MET A 134 -6.88 -8.54 3.24
CA MET A 134 -7.87 -8.31 4.29
C MET A 134 -7.24 -8.38 5.69
N LYS A 135 -6.33 -9.34 5.92
CA LYS A 135 -5.60 -9.45 7.19
C LYS A 135 -4.73 -8.22 7.43
N HIS A 136 -3.93 -7.79 6.42
CA HIS A 136 -3.15 -6.56 6.51
C HIS A 136 -3.99 -5.32 6.82
N VAL A 137 -5.11 -5.13 6.14
CA VAL A 137 -6.03 -4.00 6.41
C VAL A 137 -6.57 -4.05 7.84
N ARG A 138 -6.96 -5.22 8.30
CA ARG A 138 -7.55 -5.41 9.64
C ARG A 138 -6.56 -5.09 10.75
N ILE A 139 -5.32 -5.57 10.66
CA ILE A 139 -4.31 -5.38 11.72
C ILE A 139 -3.72 -3.97 11.73
N ASN A 140 -3.51 -3.37 10.56
CA ASN A 140 -2.94 -2.02 10.45
C ASN A 140 -4.02 -0.92 10.55
N ASN A 141 -5.30 -1.28 10.50
CA ASN A 141 -6.42 -0.34 10.38
C ASN A 141 -6.20 0.70 9.26
N ALA A 142 -5.60 0.25 8.16
CA ALA A 142 -5.26 1.07 7.02
C ALA A 142 -5.23 0.24 5.73
N ASN A 143 -5.70 0.83 4.62
CA ASN A 143 -5.44 0.31 3.29
C ASN A 143 -4.06 0.77 2.86
N ILE A 144 -3.08 -0.11 2.92
CA ILE A 144 -1.69 0.17 2.58
C ILE A 144 -1.44 -0.25 1.13
N CYS A 145 -0.69 0.55 0.40
CA CYS A 145 -0.28 0.23 -0.95
C CYS A 145 -1.43 0.23 -1.99
N LEU A 146 -2.35 1.19 -1.87
CA LEU A 146 -3.42 1.38 -2.86
C LEU A 146 -2.91 1.96 -4.18
N LEU A 147 -1.83 2.72 -4.12
CA LEU A 147 -1.26 3.40 -5.27
C LEU A 147 0.26 3.44 -5.14
N TYR A 148 0.92 3.16 -6.24
CA TYR A 148 2.37 3.26 -6.36
C TYR A 148 2.73 4.59 -6.97
N THR A 149 3.64 5.31 -6.33
CA THR A 149 4.39 6.35 -7.00
C THR A 149 5.70 5.74 -7.44
N SER A 150 5.77 5.33 -8.66
CA SER A 150 7.04 5.16 -9.35
C SER A 150 7.67 6.55 -9.51
N PRO A 151 8.96 6.75 -9.21
CA PRO A 151 9.63 8.00 -9.47
C PRO A 151 9.62 8.36 -10.95
#